data_c70309afda43e4981213a0e2e9b37afc
#
_entry.id   c70309afda43e4981213a0e2e9b37afc
#
_cell.length_a   1.000
_cell.length_b   1.000
_cell.length_c   1.000
_cell.angle_alpha   90.00
_cell.angle_beta   90.00
_cell.angle_gamma   90.00
#
_symmetry.space_group_name_H-M   'P 1'
#
loop_
_entity.id
_entity.type
_entity.pdbx_description
1 polymer ?
#
loop_
_entity_poly.entity_id
_entity_poly.type
_entity_poly.pdbx_seq_one_letter_code
_entity_poly.pdbx_strand_id
1 'polypeptide(L)'
;MTVEPMVFVVDDDRSVRRSVVRLLETAGLLVEGFPSAEAFLERERPDGPGCVVLDVRMPGISGLELQRRLTAAGWSTPVVFITGHGDVPMSVEAMKDGAVDFLLKPFDDESLLAAIDRAIARDRALLRDRLQLEELRVRYD
;
A
#
# COMPACT_ATOMS: atom_id res chain seq x y z
N MET A 1 2.99 0.48 -23.25
CA MET A 1 3.16 1.58 -22.28
C MET A 1 3.07 1.05 -20.87
N THR A 2 4.04 1.39 -20.06
CA THR A 2 3.99 1.06 -18.62
C THR A 2 3.24 2.16 -17.90
N VAL A 3 2.22 1.78 -17.13
CA VAL A 3 1.51 2.70 -16.26
C VAL A 3 2.39 3.01 -15.06
N GLU A 4 2.57 4.30 -14.74
CA GLU A 4 3.36 4.70 -13.60
C GLU A 4 2.69 4.23 -12.29
N PRO A 5 3.48 3.74 -11.32
CA PRO A 5 2.91 3.28 -10.06
C PRO A 5 2.35 4.43 -9.24
N MET A 6 1.26 4.16 -8.54
CA MET A 6 0.61 5.10 -7.62
C MET A 6 0.79 4.63 -6.19
N VAL A 7 1.27 5.50 -5.32
CA VAL A 7 1.39 5.21 -3.89
C VAL A 7 0.28 5.95 -3.14
N PHE A 8 -0.44 5.22 -2.32
CA PHE A 8 -1.48 5.78 -1.47
C PHE A 8 -0.98 5.85 -0.04
N VAL A 9 -1.11 7.01 0.60
CA VAL A 9 -0.69 7.20 2.00
C VAL A 9 -1.93 7.44 2.84
N VAL A 10 -2.23 6.51 3.75
CA VAL A 10 -3.39 6.58 4.62
C VAL A 10 -2.92 6.73 6.06
N ASP A 11 -3.10 7.90 6.62
CA ASP A 11 -2.68 8.24 7.99
C ASP A 11 -3.54 9.38 8.50
N ASP A 12 -4.09 9.26 9.71
CA ASP A 12 -4.92 10.28 10.31
C ASP A 12 -4.12 11.49 10.82
N ASP A 13 -2.83 11.32 11.07
CA ASP A 13 -1.95 12.41 11.48
C ASP A 13 -1.53 13.24 10.26
N ARG A 14 -2.01 14.47 10.20
CA ARG A 14 -1.76 15.36 9.08
C ARG A 14 -0.27 15.63 8.86
N SER A 15 0.49 15.82 9.93
CA SER A 15 1.93 16.09 9.84
C SER A 15 2.69 14.90 9.27
N VAL A 16 2.40 13.70 9.75
CA VAL A 16 3.03 12.47 9.26
C VAL A 16 2.64 12.25 7.81
N ARG A 17 1.36 12.36 7.49
CA ARG A 17 0.86 12.17 6.12
C ARG A 17 1.55 13.12 5.14
N ARG A 18 1.63 14.41 5.48
CA ARG A 18 2.29 15.41 4.63
C ARG A 18 3.77 15.14 4.46
N SER A 19 4.46 14.75 5.53
CA SER A 19 5.89 14.43 5.48
C SER A 19 6.15 13.25 4.55
N VAL A 20 5.35 12.20 4.68
CA VAL A 20 5.50 11.01 3.84
C VAL A 20 5.20 11.33 2.39
N VAL A 21 4.09 12.03 2.12
CA VAL A 21 3.74 12.42 0.74
C VAL A 21 4.87 13.24 0.10
N ARG A 22 5.40 14.22 0.82
CA ARG A 22 6.49 15.05 0.32
C ARG A 22 7.76 14.25 0.02
N LEU A 23 8.11 13.33 0.91
CA LEU A 23 9.26 12.45 0.71
C LEU A 23 9.11 11.63 -0.57
N LEU A 24 7.94 11.02 -0.76
CA LEU A 24 7.69 10.16 -1.91
C LEU A 24 7.63 10.95 -3.22
N GLU A 25 7.03 12.13 -3.21
CA GLU A 25 7.02 13.02 -4.37
C GLU A 25 8.44 13.45 -4.75
N THR A 26 9.27 13.77 -3.76
CA THR A 26 10.67 14.12 -3.99
C THR A 26 11.45 12.96 -4.62
N ALA A 27 11.06 11.72 -4.32
CA ALA A 27 11.65 10.54 -4.92
C ALA A 27 11.09 10.23 -6.32
N GLY A 28 10.19 11.07 -6.84
CA GLY A 28 9.66 10.91 -8.19
C GLY A 28 8.42 10.03 -8.29
N LEU A 29 7.78 9.70 -7.18
CA LEU A 29 6.59 8.86 -7.16
C LEU A 29 5.31 9.68 -7.25
N LEU A 30 4.28 9.10 -7.86
CA LEU A 30 2.93 9.66 -7.82
C LEU A 30 2.29 9.25 -6.50
N VAL A 31 1.72 10.20 -5.77
CA VAL A 31 1.24 9.96 -4.41
C VAL A 31 -0.13 10.61 -4.19
N GLU A 32 -1.04 9.90 -3.54
CA GLU A 32 -2.29 10.46 -3.04
C GLU A 32 -2.38 10.20 -1.54
N GLY A 33 -2.71 11.22 -0.75
CA GLY A 33 -2.87 11.11 0.70
C GLY A 33 -4.32 11.06 1.12
N PHE A 34 -4.62 10.27 2.16
CA PHE A 34 -5.97 10.14 2.72
C PHE A 34 -5.94 10.26 4.23
N PRO A 35 -6.88 10.99 4.84
CA PRO A 35 -6.88 11.18 6.29
C PRO A 35 -7.48 10.01 7.08
N SER A 36 -8.11 9.06 6.39
CA SER A 36 -8.79 7.94 7.05
C SER A 36 -8.96 6.77 6.10
N ALA A 37 -9.23 5.59 6.68
CA ALA A 37 -9.57 4.41 5.92
C ALA A 37 -10.87 4.61 5.14
N GLU A 38 -11.84 5.29 5.75
CA GLU A 38 -13.13 5.56 5.11
C GLU A 38 -12.97 6.38 3.84
N ALA A 39 -12.11 7.42 3.90
CA ALA A 39 -11.83 8.24 2.72
C ALA A 39 -11.15 7.43 1.62
N PHE A 40 -10.23 6.54 2.00
CA PHE A 40 -9.53 5.68 1.05
C PHE A 40 -10.50 4.69 0.38
N LEU A 41 -11.45 4.13 1.13
CA LEU A 41 -12.41 3.17 0.60
C LEU A 41 -13.33 3.75 -0.47
N GLU A 42 -13.47 5.06 -0.53
CA GLU A 42 -14.24 5.74 -1.58
C GLU A 42 -13.45 5.83 -2.90
N ARG A 43 -12.14 5.59 -2.84
CA ARG A 43 -11.25 5.66 -4.00
C ARG A 43 -11.40 4.40 -4.86
N GLU A 44 -11.54 4.59 -6.16
CA GLU A 44 -11.57 3.46 -7.08
C GLU A 44 -10.22 2.76 -7.14
N ARG A 45 -10.26 1.46 -7.38
CA ARG A 45 -9.06 0.64 -7.54
C ARG A 45 -8.23 1.18 -8.72
N PRO A 46 -6.91 1.33 -8.57
CA PRO A 46 -6.06 1.80 -9.67
C PRO A 46 -5.89 0.72 -10.74
N ASP A 47 -5.72 1.15 -11.99
CA ASP A 47 -5.49 0.25 -13.11
C ASP A 47 -4.06 -0.27 -13.18
N GLY A 48 -3.11 0.48 -12.68
CA GLY A 48 -1.70 0.13 -12.71
C GLY A 48 -1.16 -0.40 -11.40
N PRO A 49 0.15 -0.61 -11.30
CA PRO A 49 0.78 -1.06 -10.07
C PRO A 49 0.69 0.01 -9.00
N GLY A 50 0.74 -0.41 -7.74
CA GLY A 50 0.65 0.52 -6.63
C GLY A 50 1.13 -0.06 -5.31
N CYS A 51 1.03 0.79 -4.30
CA CYS A 51 1.39 0.44 -2.93
C CYS A 51 0.55 1.31 -1.99
N VAL A 52 0.09 0.73 -0.89
CA VAL A 52 -0.60 1.47 0.17
C VAL A 52 0.33 1.56 1.38
N VAL A 53 0.69 2.78 1.76
CA VAL A 53 1.40 3.05 3.01
C VAL A 53 0.34 3.36 4.05
N LEU A 54 0.23 2.56 5.07
CA LEU A 54 -0.95 2.51 5.93
C LEU A 54 -0.59 2.57 7.41
N ASP A 55 -1.15 3.55 8.13
CA ASP A 55 -1.02 3.61 9.57
C ASP A 55 -1.92 2.54 10.20
N VAL A 56 -1.38 1.84 11.20
CA VAL A 56 -2.10 0.76 11.88
C VAL A 56 -3.25 1.29 12.75
N ARG A 57 -2.98 2.34 13.51
CA ARG A 57 -3.96 2.89 14.47
C ARG A 57 -4.57 4.18 13.96
N MET A 58 -5.83 4.09 13.59
CA MET A 58 -6.61 5.25 13.15
C MET A 58 -7.99 5.21 13.80
N PRO A 59 -8.62 6.38 14.07
CA PRO A 59 -10.00 6.40 14.53
C PRO A 59 -10.92 5.74 13.50
N GLY A 60 -11.94 5.05 13.95
CA GLY A 60 -12.86 4.34 13.08
C GLY A 60 -12.26 3.03 12.59
N ILE A 61 -12.11 2.88 11.27
CA ILE A 61 -11.52 1.67 10.70
C ILE A 61 -9.99 1.71 10.88
N SER A 62 -9.45 0.69 11.54
CA SER A 62 -8.00 0.57 11.72
C SER A 62 -7.30 0.17 10.43
N GLY A 63 -5.96 0.33 10.39
CA GLY A 63 -5.19 -0.11 9.23
C GLY A 63 -5.30 -1.61 8.96
N LEU A 64 -5.30 -2.43 10.02
CA LEU A 64 -5.45 -3.88 9.86
C LEU A 64 -6.81 -4.25 9.29
N GLU A 65 -7.87 -3.59 9.74
CA GLU A 65 -9.21 -3.82 9.20
C GLU A 65 -9.30 -3.37 7.75
N LEU A 66 -8.70 -2.24 7.41
CA LEU A 66 -8.65 -1.77 6.02
C LEU A 66 -7.96 -2.80 5.12
N GLN A 67 -6.82 -3.34 5.55
CA GLN A 67 -6.12 -4.38 4.80
C GLN A 67 -7.03 -5.56 4.49
N ARG A 68 -7.78 -6.03 5.49
CA ARG A 68 -8.71 -7.15 5.33
C ARG A 68 -9.84 -6.82 4.37
N ARG A 69 -10.37 -5.59 4.43
CA ARG A 69 -11.43 -5.15 3.52
C ARG A 69 -10.95 -5.04 2.08
N LEU A 70 -9.73 -4.56 1.87
CA LEU A 70 -9.14 -4.49 0.53
C LEU A 70 -8.97 -5.88 -0.06
N THR A 71 -8.46 -6.83 0.72
CA THR A 71 -8.30 -8.21 0.29
C THR A 71 -9.67 -8.82 -0.08
N ALA A 72 -10.67 -8.61 0.78
CA ALA A 72 -12.02 -9.12 0.54
C ALA A 72 -12.67 -8.51 -0.73
N ALA A 73 -12.31 -7.25 -1.05
CA ALA A 73 -12.82 -6.57 -2.24
C ALA A 73 -12.03 -6.91 -3.51
N GLY A 74 -11.05 -7.80 -3.42
CA GLY A 74 -10.27 -8.24 -4.57
C GLY A 74 -9.07 -7.38 -4.91
N TRP A 75 -8.70 -6.44 -4.04
CA TRP A 75 -7.48 -5.64 -4.23
C TRP A 75 -6.26 -6.50 -3.91
N SER A 76 -5.33 -6.55 -4.85
CA SER A 76 -4.03 -7.20 -4.64
C SER A 76 -2.92 -6.20 -4.39
N THR A 77 -3.26 -4.92 -4.23
CA THR A 77 -2.29 -3.85 -4.01
C THR A 77 -1.52 -4.09 -2.71
N PRO A 78 -0.19 -4.12 -2.76
CA PRO A 78 0.63 -4.42 -1.59
C PRO A 78 0.52 -3.32 -0.54
N VAL A 79 0.65 -3.71 0.74
CA VAL A 79 0.54 -2.80 1.87
C VAL A 79 1.86 -2.77 2.64
N VAL A 80 2.33 -1.56 2.94
CA VAL A 80 3.44 -1.30 3.87
C VAL A 80 2.86 -0.56 5.06
N PHE A 81 2.95 -1.16 6.24
CA PHE A 81 2.44 -0.54 7.45
C PHE A 81 3.45 0.39 8.10
N ILE A 82 2.95 1.50 8.64
CA ILE A 82 3.73 2.40 9.51
C ILE A 82 2.98 2.55 10.82
N THR A 83 3.69 2.65 11.94
CA THR A 83 3.05 2.84 13.23
C THR A 83 3.98 3.53 14.22
N GLY A 84 3.40 4.40 15.06
CA GLY A 84 4.12 5.01 16.18
C GLY A 84 4.15 4.15 17.43
N HIS A 85 3.45 3.03 17.42
CA HIS A 85 3.31 2.15 18.59
C HIS A 85 3.89 0.77 18.24
N GLY A 86 4.99 0.41 18.89
CA GLY A 86 5.57 -0.92 18.71
C GLY A 86 4.66 -1.96 19.34
N ASP A 87 4.02 -2.76 18.49
CA ASP A 87 3.13 -3.83 18.92
C ASP A 87 3.48 -5.08 18.11
N VAL A 88 4.22 -6.00 18.74
CA VAL A 88 4.68 -7.21 18.07
C VAL A 88 3.53 -8.09 17.58
N PRO A 89 2.47 -8.35 18.40
CA PRO A 89 1.33 -9.12 17.89
C PRO A 89 0.67 -8.51 16.65
N MET A 90 0.53 -7.18 16.59
CA MET A 90 -0.05 -6.50 15.43
C MET A 90 0.83 -6.63 14.19
N SER A 91 2.16 -6.54 14.35
CA SER A 91 3.08 -6.69 13.22
C SER A 91 3.05 -8.11 12.67
N VAL A 92 2.99 -9.11 13.54
CA VAL A 92 2.88 -10.51 13.12
C VAL A 92 1.59 -10.73 12.33
N GLU A 93 0.47 -10.19 12.84
CA GLU A 93 -0.83 -10.30 12.19
C GLU A 93 -0.84 -9.64 10.81
N ALA A 94 -0.28 -8.43 10.71
CA ALA A 94 -0.16 -7.71 9.44
C ALA A 94 0.63 -8.51 8.40
N MET A 95 1.76 -9.09 8.82
CA MET A 95 2.59 -9.87 7.91
C MET A 95 1.92 -11.18 7.50
N LYS A 96 1.19 -11.83 8.40
CA LYS A 96 0.40 -13.03 8.06
C LYS A 96 -0.68 -12.72 7.04
N ASP A 97 -1.27 -11.54 7.10
CA ASP A 97 -2.30 -11.10 6.15
C ASP A 97 -1.71 -10.57 4.84
N GLY A 98 -0.39 -10.67 4.66
CA GLY A 98 0.26 -10.41 3.38
C GLY A 98 0.94 -9.06 3.23
N ALA A 99 1.11 -8.28 4.30
CA ALA A 99 1.82 -7.02 4.21
C ALA A 99 3.27 -7.24 3.74
N VAL A 100 3.80 -6.28 2.98
CA VAL A 100 5.18 -6.36 2.49
C VAL A 100 6.16 -6.05 3.61
N ASP A 101 5.83 -5.05 4.45
CA ASP A 101 6.69 -4.67 5.55
C ASP A 101 5.89 -3.94 6.64
N PHE A 102 6.53 -3.74 7.78
CA PHE A 102 5.94 -3.07 8.94
C PHE A 102 7.03 -2.21 9.58
N LEU A 103 6.91 -0.89 9.47
CA LEU A 103 7.91 0.05 9.94
C LEU A 103 7.43 0.82 11.16
N LEU A 104 8.33 1.01 12.15
CA LEU A 104 8.06 1.79 13.36
C LEU A 104 8.46 3.24 13.15
N LYS A 105 7.63 4.17 13.62
CA LYS A 105 7.97 5.59 13.67
C LYS A 105 8.86 5.85 14.89
N PRO A 106 9.90 6.67 14.80
CA PRO A 106 10.41 7.27 13.57
C PRO A 106 11.17 6.25 12.71
N PHE A 107 10.87 6.23 11.43
CA PHE A 107 11.59 5.38 10.47
C PHE A 107 12.53 6.27 9.65
N ASP A 108 13.58 5.68 9.07
CA ASP A 108 14.43 6.42 8.15
C ASP A 108 13.83 6.42 6.74
N ASP A 109 14.14 7.45 5.97
CA ASP A 109 13.59 7.63 4.62
C ASP A 109 13.95 6.47 3.71
N GLU A 110 15.18 5.97 3.82
CA GLU A 110 15.67 4.87 2.99
C GLU A 110 14.91 3.57 3.23
N SER A 111 14.58 3.27 4.48
CA SER A 111 13.82 2.08 4.83
C SER A 111 12.41 2.12 4.24
N LEU A 112 11.76 3.27 4.31
CA LEU A 112 10.43 3.43 3.73
C LEU A 112 10.48 3.31 2.21
N LEU A 113 11.40 4.00 1.56
CA LEU A 113 11.54 3.95 0.10
C LEU A 113 11.86 2.53 -0.38
N ALA A 114 12.74 1.82 0.33
CA ALA A 114 13.08 0.44 -0.01
C ALA A 114 11.85 -0.50 0.11
N ALA A 115 11.04 -0.33 1.15
CA ALA A 115 9.82 -1.12 1.32
C ALA A 115 8.82 -0.86 0.20
N ILE A 116 8.64 0.42 -0.18
CA ILE A 116 7.76 0.81 -1.26
C ILE A 116 8.24 0.25 -2.60
N ASP A 117 9.54 0.30 -2.87
CA ASP A 117 10.12 -0.25 -4.10
C ASP A 117 9.86 -1.76 -4.20
N ARG A 118 10.02 -2.50 -3.09
CA ARG A 118 9.70 -3.94 -3.06
C ARG A 118 8.21 -4.18 -3.32
N ALA A 119 7.36 -3.36 -2.73
CA ALA A 119 5.92 -3.48 -2.91
C ALA A 119 5.51 -3.25 -4.38
N ILE A 120 6.02 -2.20 -4.98
CA ILE A 120 5.73 -1.88 -6.39
C ILE A 120 6.24 -2.99 -7.31
N ALA A 121 7.44 -3.49 -7.09
CA ALA A 121 8.00 -4.58 -7.88
C ALA A 121 7.14 -5.83 -7.79
N ARG A 122 6.64 -6.15 -6.58
CA ARG A 122 5.74 -7.28 -6.36
C ARG A 122 4.43 -7.11 -7.12
N ASP A 123 3.86 -5.91 -7.09
CA ASP A 123 2.59 -5.64 -7.76
C ASP A 123 2.74 -5.67 -9.29
N ARG A 124 3.85 -5.15 -9.82
CA ARG A 124 4.15 -5.24 -11.25
C ARG A 124 4.26 -6.68 -11.71
N ALA A 125 4.89 -7.54 -10.92
CA ALA A 125 5.01 -8.96 -11.26
C ALA A 125 3.64 -9.63 -11.27
N LEU A 126 2.78 -9.33 -10.30
CA LEU A 126 1.42 -9.86 -10.25
C LEU A 126 0.58 -9.43 -11.43
N LEU A 127 0.70 -8.17 -11.83
CA LEU A 127 -0.03 -7.65 -13.00
C LEU A 127 0.43 -8.32 -14.30
N ARG A 128 1.74 -8.52 -14.47
CA ARG A 128 2.29 -9.22 -15.63
C ARG A 128 1.78 -10.66 -15.71
N ASP A 129 1.74 -11.35 -14.58
CA ASP A 129 1.25 -12.72 -14.53
C ASP A 129 -0.23 -12.80 -14.92
N ARG A 130 -1.04 -11.86 -14.48
CA ARG A 130 -2.46 -11.78 -14.85
C ARG A 130 -2.65 -11.55 -16.34
N LEU A 131 -1.88 -10.62 -16.92
CA LEU A 131 -1.95 -10.33 -18.34
C LEU A 131 -1.55 -11.53 -19.18
N GLN A 132 -0.53 -12.27 -18.78
CA GLN A 132 -0.13 -13.49 -19.46
C GLN A 132 -1.21 -14.56 -19.41
N LEU A 133 -1.88 -14.71 -18.28
CA LEU A 133 -2.98 -15.67 -18.13
C LEU A 133 -4.17 -15.29 -19.02
N GLU A 134 -4.49 -14.01 -19.14
CA GLU A 134 -5.55 -13.54 -20.03
C GLU A 134 -5.22 -13.81 -21.49
N GLU A 135 -3.99 -13.57 -21.91
CA GLU A 135 -3.52 -13.88 -23.28
C GLU A 135 -3.64 -15.36 -23.58
N LEU A 136 -3.25 -16.22 -22.64
CA LEU A 136 -3.37 -17.66 -22.81
C LEU A 136 -4.83 -18.10 -22.95
N ARG A 137 -5.73 -17.52 -22.17
CA ARG A 137 -7.16 -17.82 -22.30
C ARG A 137 -7.72 -17.46 -23.66
N VAL A 138 -7.35 -16.30 -24.18
CA VAL A 138 -7.78 -15.83 -25.50
C VAL A 138 -7.29 -16.78 -26.60
N ARG A 139 -6.09 -17.31 -26.46
CA ARG A 139 -5.51 -18.23 -27.48
C ARG A 139 -6.19 -19.58 -27.54
N TYR A 140 -6.77 -20.05 -26.44
CA TYR A 140 -7.39 -21.36 -26.37
C TYR A 140 -8.92 -21.35 -26.53
N ASP A 141 -9.50 -20.18 -26.56
CA ASP A 141 -10.92 -19.98 -26.84
C ASP A 141 -11.11 -19.72 -28.35
#